data_24b1ca312678fdde1a8f0d4d5d6e29d2
#
_entry.id   24b1ca312678fdde1a8f0d4d5d6e29d2
#
_cell.length_a   1.000
_cell.length_b   1.000
_cell.length_c   1.000
_cell.angle_alpha   90.00
_cell.angle_beta   90.00
_cell.angle_gamma   90.00
#
_symmetry.space_group_name_H-M   'P 1'
#
loop_
_entity.id
_entity.type
_entity.pdbx_description
1 polymer ?
#
loop_
_entity_poly.entity_id
_entity_poly.type
_entity_poly.pdbx_seq_one_letter_code
_entity_poly.pdbx_strand_id
1 'polypeptide(L)' 'GSIKDYSEYKYICGVINGLVSMKEYIQDLQRRFEENG' A
#
# COMPACT_ATOMS: atom_id res chain seq x y z
N GLY A 1 16.14 -20.60 -6.06
CA GLY A 1 15.11 -20.28 -5.18
C GLY A 1 14.80 -21.32 -4.15
N SER A 2 14.45 -20.86 -3.00
CA SER A 2 14.05 -21.68 -1.89
C SER A 2 12.71 -21.19 -1.36
N ILE A 3 12.11 -21.99 -0.45
CA ILE A 3 10.84 -21.62 0.17
C ILE A 3 11.01 -20.30 0.92
N LYS A 4 12.18 -20.11 1.51
CA LYS A 4 12.47 -18.89 2.25
C LYS A 4 12.46 -17.67 1.35
N ASP A 5 13.04 -17.79 0.16
CA ASP A 5 13.06 -16.69 -0.80
C ASP A 5 11.66 -16.34 -1.27
N TYR A 6 10.82 -17.35 -1.49
CA TYR A 6 9.45 -17.16 -1.92
C TYR A 6 8.63 -16.45 -0.85
N SER A 7 8.79 -16.88 0.41
CA SER A 7 8.07 -16.27 1.51
C SER A 7 8.47 -14.82 1.71
N GLU A 8 9.75 -14.54 1.57
CA GLU A 8 10.26 -13.19 1.70
C GLU A 8 9.72 -12.30 0.59
N TYR A 9 9.68 -12.84 -0.61
CA TYR A 9 9.13 -12.13 -1.76
C TYR A 9 7.66 -11.77 -1.53
N LYS A 10 6.87 -12.74 -1.08
CA LYS A 10 5.46 -12.49 -0.80
C LYS A 10 5.27 -11.46 0.31
N TYR A 11 6.12 -11.50 1.31
CA TYR A 11 6.05 -10.55 2.40
C TYR A 11 6.30 -9.12 1.89
N ILE A 12 7.32 -8.96 1.08
CA ILE A 12 7.65 -7.66 0.52
C ILE A 12 6.53 -7.14 -0.37
N CYS A 13 5.94 -8.01 -1.19
CA CYS A 13 4.81 -7.62 -2.02
C CYS A 13 3.63 -7.15 -1.18
N GLY A 14 3.37 -7.85 -0.07
CA GLY A 14 2.30 -7.45 0.83
C GLY A 14 2.54 -6.09 1.45
N VAL A 15 3.79 -5.82 1.86
CA VAL A 15 4.15 -4.54 2.43
C VAL A 15 3.95 -3.43 1.40
N ILE A 16 4.42 -3.65 0.19
CA ILE A 16 4.28 -2.66 -0.88
C ILE A 16 2.81 -2.40 -1.18
N ASN A 17 2.01 -3.45 -1.29
CA ASN A 17 0.58 -3.29 -1.55
C ASN A 17 -0.11 -2.53 -0.42
N GLY A 18 0.29 -2.78 0.81
CA GLY A 18 -0.25 -2.08 1.96
C GLY A 18 0.08 -0.61 1.93
N LEU A 19 1.31 -0.28 1.56
CA LEU A 19 1.75 1.11 1.47
C LEU A 19 1.02 1.85 0.34
N VAL A 20 0.81 1.18 -0.79
CA VAL A 20 0.08 1.77 -1.90
C VAL A 20 -1.37 2.04 -1.50
N SER A 21 -2.00 1.08 -0.81
CA SER A 21 -3.37 1.25 -0.35
C SER A 21 -3.49 2.41 0.62
N MET A 22 -2.53 2.54 1.52
CA MET A 22 -2.51 3.65 2.48
C MET A 22 -2.36 4.99 1.76
N LYS A 23 -1.48 5.03 0.77
CA LYS A 23 -1.27 6.24 -0.01
C LYS A 23 -2.57 6.66 -0.71
N GLU A 24 -3.25 5.70 -1.31
CA GLU A 24 -4.50 5.98 -2.01
C GLU A 24 -5.57 6.48 -1.05
N TYR A 25 -5.62 5.92 0.14
CA TYR A 25 -6.57 6.34 1.15
C TYR A 25 -6.33 7.79 1.57
N ILE A 26 -5.07 8.14 1.79
CA ILE A 26 -4.70 9.50 2.18
C ILE A 26 -5.04 10.49 1.08
N GLN A 27 -4.75 10.12 -0.16
CA GLN A 27 -5.05 10.98 -1.30
C GLN A 27 -6.55 11.20 -1.44
N ASP A 28 -7.34 10.17 -1.17
CA ASP A 28 -8.78 10.29 -1.21
C ASP A 28 -9.30 11.26 -0.14
N LEU A 29 -8.73 11.17 1.05
CA LEU A 29 -9.09 12.09 2.13
C LEU A 29 -8.75 13.52 1.76
N GLN A 30 -7.58 13.74 1.18
CA GLN A 30 -7.17 15.07 0.77
C GLN A 30 -8.13 15.65 -0.25
N ARG A 31 -8.54 14.83 -1.20
CA ARG A 31 -9.48 15.27 -2.22
C ARG A 31 -10.80 15.68 -1.59
N ARG A 32 -11.29 14.92 -0.63
CA ARG A 32 -12.54 15.23 0.04
C ARG A 32 -12.43 16.54 0.81
N PHE A 33 -11.31 16.77 1.44
CA PHE A 33 -11.08 18.01 2.15
C PHE A 33 -11.10 19.20 1.20
N GLU A 34 -10.47 19.07 0.07
CA GLU A 34 -10.43 20.14 -0.92
C GLU A 34 -11.80 20.43 -1.50
N GLU A 35 -12.58 19.40 -1.73
CA GLU A 35 -13.93 19.57 -2.27
C GLU A 35 -14.89 20.22 -1.28
N ASN A 36 -14.72 19.92 -0.01
CA ASN A 36 -15.59 20.47 1.03
C ASN A 36 -15.09 21.80 1.57
N GLY A 37 -13.84 22.08 1.32
CA GLY A 37 -13.24 23.31 1.81
C GLY A 37 -13.53 24.46 0.91
#